data_69eb348238158af0ce39db45a7b1f20e
#
_entry.id   69eb348238158af0ce39db45a7b1f20e
#
_cell.length_a   1.000
_cell.length_b   1.000
_cell.length_c   1.000
_cell.angle_alpha   90.00
_cell.angle_beta   90.00
_cell.angle_gamma   90.00
#
_symmetry.space_group_name_H-M   'P 1'
#
loop_
_entity.id
_entity.type
_entity.pdbx_description
1 polymer ?
#
loop_
_entity_poly.entity_id
_entity_poly.type
_entity_poly.pdbx_seq_one_letter_code
_entity_poly.pdbx_strand_id
1 'polypeptide(L)'
;FGEKYGDEVRVLSMGAAGAKSYSVELCGGTHVRALGDIGVLRIVSESAVSSGVRRIEALTGEGARQWLVGREDMLKGAASLLKTTPDDVETRVAALLDERRKLERELAEAKKALALGGGGKTEAADEEIGGVKFSGQVLDGLDPKELRGLLDQAKARMGSGVAVVVAVNDGKASIAAAVTDDLTGKVSAVDLVRAGVEALGGKGGGGRADMAQGGGPDGAKADAAIAAVKAVLGG
;
A
#
# COMPACT_ATOMS: atom_id res chain seq x y z
N PHE A 1 -1.90 33.70 -38.65
CA PHE A 1 -2.18 34.75 -37.68
C PHE A 1 -2.91 35.84 -38.47
N GLY A 2 -4.14 36.19 -38.13
CA GLY A 2 -5.00 37.12 -38.90
C GLY A 2 -4.83 38.60 -38.48
N GLU A 3 -3.62 39.00 -38.07
CA GLU A 3 -3.34 40.40 -37.71
C GLU A 3 -3.15 41.26 -38.96
N LYS A 4 -3.87 42.39 -38.99
CA LYS A 4 -3.66 43.42 -40.02
C LYS A 4 -2.48 44.29 -39.56
N TYR A 5 -1.38 44.18 -40.29
CA TYR A 5 -0.24 45.08 -40.08
C TYR A 5 -0.50 46.43 -40.79
N GLY A 6 0.04 47.50 -40.24
CA GLY A 6 0.06 48.80 -40.92
C GLY A 6 1.09 48.86 -42.05
N ASP A 7 1.17 50.01 -42.72
CA ASP A 7 2.10 50.24 -43.83
C ASP A 7 3.58 50.10 -43.42
N GLU A 8 3.89 50.34 -42.11
CA GLU A 8 5.19 50.13 -41.51
C GLU A 8 5.13 49.05 -40.46
N VAL A 9 6.04 48.07 -40.51
CA VAL A 9 6.14 46.97 -39.56
C VAL A 9 7.55 46.91 -38.96
N ARG A 10 7.62 46.60 -37.68
CA ARG A 10 8.86 46.32 -36.97
C ARG A 10 9.33 44.91 -37.25
N VAL A 11 10.52 44.75 -37.73
CA VAL A 11 11.17 43.44 -37.97
C VAL A 11 12.17 43.21 -36.82
N LEU A 12 11.99 42.11 -36.10
CA LEU A 12 12.94 41.60 -35.10
C LEU A 12 13.82 40.52 -35.71
N SER A 13 15.11 40.73 -35.75
CA SER A 13 16.10 39.77 -36.20
C SER A 13 16.89 39.25 -35.00
N MET A 14 16.93 37.92 -34.81
CA MET A 14 17.65 37.25 -33.76
C MET A 14 18.87 36.54 -34.32
N GLY A 15 20.04 36.77 -33.77
CA GLY A 15 21.32 36.20 -34.22
C GLY A 15 22.49 37.12 -33.90
N ALA A 16 23.71 36.69 -34.22
CA ALA A 16 24.92 37.51 -34.03
C ALA A 16 25.05 38.52 -35.18
N ALA A 17 25.53 39.72 -34.87
CA ALA A 17 25.82 40.76 -35.86
C ALA A 17 26.82 40.22 -36.92
N GLY A 18 26.45 40.34 -38.20
CA GLY A 18 27.26 39.84 -39.31
C GLY A 18 27.12 38.34 -39.63
N ALA A 19 26.37 37.58 -38.81
CA ALA A 19 26.04 36.19 -39.09
C ALA A 19 24.61 36.06 -39.64
N LYS A 20 24.28 34.88 -40.19
CA LYS A 20 22.92 34.57 -40.63
C LYS A 20 22.00 34.53 -39.39
N SER A 21 20.92 35.36 -39.41
CA SER A 21 19.91 35.32 -38.36
C SER A 21 19.27 33.94 -38.30
N TYR A 22 19.08 33.42 -37.07
CA TYR A 22 18.38 32.13 -36.88
C TYR A 22 16.86 32.32 -36.82
N SER A 23 16.36 33.49 -36.47
CA SER A 23 14.95 33.85 -36.56
C SER A 23 14.79 35.30 -37.00
N VAL A 24 13.75 35.55 -37.84
CA VAL A 24 13.33 36.88 -38.26
C VAL A 24 11.82 36.94 -38.17
N GLU A 25 11.30 37.80 -37.30
CA GLU A 25 9.89 37.88 -36.95
C GLU A 25 9.35 39.28 -37.10
N LEU A 26 8.08 39.43 -37.50
CA LEU A 26 7.33 40.67 -37.40
C LEU A 26 6.78 40.77 -35.99
N CYS A 27 7.22 41.75 -35.19
CA CYS A 27 6.76 41.88 -33.83
C CYS A 27 6.76 43.32 -33.34
N GLY A 28 5.57 43.82 -32.95
CA GLY A 28 5.39 45.17 -32.38
C GLY A 28 5.62 45.25 -30.87
N GLY A 29 5.89 44.12 -30.20
CA GLY A 29 6.04 44.05 -28.73
C GLY A 29 7.34 44.65 -28.23
N THR A 30 7.52 44.71 -26.92
CA THR A 30 8.76 45.10 -26.27
C THR A 30 9.74 43.93 -26.24
N HIS A 31 11.02 44.23 -26.52
CA HIS A 31 12.09 43.24 -26.57
C HIS A 31 13.27 43.67 -25.74
N VAL A 32 13.98 42.71 -25.16
CA VAL A 32 15.33 42.95 -24.59
C VAL A 32 16.34 43.20 -25.70
N ARG A 33 17.43 43.88 -25.39
CA ARG A 33 18.49 44.15 -26.35
C ARG A 33 19.39 42.98 -26.66
N ALA A 34 19.56 42.11 -25.64
CA ALA A 34 20.32 40.86 -25.75
C ALA A 34 19.65 39.77 -24.93
N LEU A 35 19.83 38.50 -25.33
CA LEU A 35 19.28 37.35 -24.57
C LEU A 35 19.77 37.29 -23.14
N GLY A 36 20.98 37.79 -22.87
CA GLY A 36 21.53 37.92 -21.51
C GLY A 36 20.71 38.78 -20.58
N ASP A 37 19.97 39.79 -21.11
CA ASP A 37 19.11 40.66 -20.31
C ASP A 37 17.88 39.91 -19.73
N ILE A 38 17.51 38.76 -20.30
CA ILE A 38 16.44 37.87 -19.79
C ILE A 38 16.89 37.21 -18.47
N GLY A 39 18.20 36.97 -18.32
CA GLY A 39 18.78 36.30 -17.17
C GLY A 39 18.46 34.81 -17.19
N VAL A 40 18.19 34.23 -16.00
CA VAL A 40 17.82 32.83 -15.87
C VAL A 40 16.44 32.59 -16.49
N LEU A 41 16.30 31.57 -17.32
CA LEU A 41 15.03 31.07 -17.83
C LEU A 41 14.79 29.68 -17.29
N ARG A 42 13.62 29.45 -16.73
CA ARG A 42 13.20 28.12 -16.24
C ARG A 42 11.80 27.80 -16.73
N ILE A 43 11.64 26.69 -17.45
CA ILE A 43 10.33 26.12 -17.75
C ILE A 43 9.83 25.44 -16.47
N VAL A 44 8.66 25.86 -15.99
CA VAL A 44 8.08 25.40 -14.73
C VAL A 44 6.93 24.42 -14.93
N SER A 45 6.23 24.53 -16.07
CA SER A 45 5.17 23.57 -16.41
C SER A 45 5.01 23.41 -17.92
N GLU A 46 4.49 22.25 -18.28
CA GLU A 46 4.05 21.92 -19.63
C GLU A 46 2.75 21.12 -19.52
N SER A 47 1.70 21.57 -20.22
CA SER A 47 0.39 20.93 -20.17
C SER A 47 -0.28 20.93 -21.54
N ALA A 48 -1.17 19.96 -21.79
CA ALA A 48 -2.06 19.95 -22.93
C ALA A 48 -3.26 20.86 -22.64
N VAL A 49 -3.60 21.76 -23.59
CA VAL A 49 -4.76 22.63 -23.48
C VAL A 49 -5.91 22.09 -24.32
N SER A 50 -5.61 21.59 -25.52
CA SER A 50 -6.57 20.95 -26.43
C SER A 50 -5.83 20.02 -27.38
N SER A 51 -6.54 19.30 -28.25
CA SER A 51 -5.90 18.42 -29.25
C SER A 51 -4.90 19.20 -30.09
N GLY A 52 -3.63 18.81 -30.00
CA GLY A 52 -2.51 19.40 -30.74
C GLY A 52 -1.99 20.74 -30.18
N VAL A 53 -2.55 21.26 -29.08
CA VAL A 53 -2.11 22.52 -28.47
C VAL A 53 -1.49 22.26 -27.09
N ARG A 54 -0.24 22.70 -26.91
CA ARG A 54 0.49 22.59 -25.64
C ARG A 54 0.73 23.98 -25.05
N ARG A 55 0.59 24.08 -23.75
CA ARG A 55 0.96 25.27 -22.98
C ARG A 55 2.27 25.03 -22.27
N ILE A 56 3.21 25.95 -22.44
CA ILE A 56 4.46 25.99 -21.72
C ILE A 56 4.45 27.24 -20.83
N GLU A 57 4.72 27.09 -19.56
CA GLU A 57 4.89 28.18 -18.63
C GLU A 57 6.35 28.25 -18.21
N ALA A 58 6.92 29.45 -18.31
CA ALA A 58 8.31 29.71 -17.98
C ALA A 58 8.44 30.96 -17.11
N LEU A 59 9.42 30.96 -16.23
CA LEU A 59 9.83 32.10 -15.45
C LEU A 59 11.18 32.60 -15.98
N THR A 60 11.39 33.93 -15.86
CA THR A 60 12.65 34.57 -16.26
C THR A 60 13.16 35.49 -15.16
N GLY A 61 14.44 35.86 -15.24
CA GLY A 61 15.06 36.82 -14.36
C GLY A 61 14.87 36.51 -12.87
N GLU A 62 14.43 37.51 -12.11
CA GLU A 62 14.25 37.39 -10.65
C GLU A 62 13.18 36.37 -10.27
N GLY A 63 12.10 36.23 -11.04
CA GLY A 63 11.07 35.22 -10.80
C GLY A 63 11.62 33.78 -10.91
N ALA A 64 12.46 33.53 -11.92
CA ALA A 64 13.14 32.24 -12.07
C ALA A 64 14.13 31.98 -10.94
N ARG A 65 14.90 33.02 -10.54
CA ARG A 65 15.85 32.93 -9.42
C ARG A 65 15.13 32.56 -8.11
N GLN A 66 14.07 33.27 -7.76
CA GLN A 66 13.29 33.00 -6.54
C GLN A 66 12.68 31.60 -6.56
N TRP A 67 12.18 31.16 -7.69
CA TRP A 67 11.66 29.81 -7.85
C TRP A 67 12.72 28.74 -7.59
N LEU A 68 13.95 28.92 -8.11
CA LEU A 68 15.07 27.99 -7.88
C LEU A 68 15.50 27.98 -6.41
N VAL A 69 15.61 29.15 -5.76
CA VAL A 69 15.92 29.24 -4.33
C VAL A 69 14.87 28.51 -3.50
N GLY A 70 13.59 28.70 -3.79
CA GLY A 70 12.52 27.98 -3.08
C GLY A 70 12.61 26.45 -3.25
N ARG A 71 13.05 25.95 -4.41
CA ARG A 71 13.30 24.51 -4.62
C ARG A 71 14.51 24.00 -3.83
N GLU A 72 15.58 24.80 -3.80
CA GLU A 72 16.75 24.51 -2.99
C GLU A 72 16.39 24.44 -1.49
N ASP A 73 15.61 25.38 -0.99
CA ASP A 73 15.18 25.40 0.40
C ASP A 73 14.30 24.22 0.77
N MET A 74 13.39 23.80 -0.14
CA MET A 74 12.61 22.59 0.05
C MET A 74 13.50 21.33 0.11
N LEU A 75 14.51 21.24 -0.75
CA LEU A 75 15.46 20.12 -0.75
C LEU A 75 16.28 20.09 0.54
N LYS A 76 16.77 21.26 1.00
CA LYS A 76 17.47 21.39 2.30
C LYS A 76 16.57 20.98 3.47
N GLY A 77 15.28 21.36 3.43
CA GLY A 77 14.29 20.93 4.41
C GLY A 77 14.12 19.41 4.45
N ALA A 78 13.98 18.79 3.29
CA ALA A 78 13.90 17.33 3.17
C ALA A 78 15.18 16.64 3.69
N ALA A 79 16.35 17.14 3.31
CA ALA A 79 17.65 16.64 3.78
C ALA A 79 17.77 16.71 5.30
N SER A 80 17.34 17.82 5.90
CA SER A 80 17.33 18.00 7.35
C SER A 80 16.45 16.98 8.07
N LEU A 81 15.23 16.72 7.58
CA LEU A 81 14.33 15.69 8.13
C LEU A 81 14.95 14.29 8.04
N LEU A 82 15.65 14.01 6.96
CA LEU A 82 16.32 12.73 6.71
C LEU A 82 17.68 12.63 7.39
N LYS A 83 18.16 13.70 8.05
CA LYS A 83 19.48 13.80 8.67
C LYS A 83 20.62 13.49 7.69
N THR A 84 20.56 14.08 6.50
CA THR A 84 21.53 13.89 5.42
C THR A 84 21.83 15.21 4.70
N THR A 85 22.70 15.18 3.69
CA THR A 85 22.94 16.34 2.82
C THR A 85 21.91 16.39 1.67
N PRO A 86 21.69 17.57 1.04
CA PRO A 86 20.81 17.67 -0.13
C PRO A 86 21.18 16.69 -1.26
N ASP A 87 22.47 16.45 -1.48
CA ASP A 87 22.97 15.59 -2.55
C ASP A 87 22.71 14.11 -2.28
N ASP A 88 22.56 13.72 -1.01
CA ASP A 88 22.34 12.35 -0.58
C ASP A 88 20.86 12.01 -0.29
N VAL A 89 19.94 12.95 -0.50
CA VAL A 89 18.50 12.74 -0.20
C VAL A 89 17.95 11.51 -0.92
N GLU A 90 18.24 11.33 -2.21
CA GLU A 90 17.76 10.21 -3.00
C GLU A 90 18.28 8.87 -2.44
N THR A 91 19.58 8.79 -2.19
CA THR A 91 20.23 7.59 -1.60
C THR A 91 19.63 7.26 -0.24
N ARG A 92 19.40 8.28 0.61
CA ARG A 92 18.82 8.08 1.94
C ARG A 92 17.38 7.61 1.89
N VAL A 93 16.56 8.15 0.98
CA VAL A 93 15.18 7.70 0.76
C VAL A 93 15.16 6.25 0.28
N ALA A 94 16.00 5.88 -0.67
CA ALA A 94 16.12 4.50 -1.14
C ALA A 94 16.47 3.53 0.01
N ALA A 95 17.46 3.88 0.82
CA ALA A 95 17.85 3.07 1.99
C ALA A 95 16.71 2.91 3.00
N LEU A 96 15.95 3.99 3.29
CA LEU A 96 14.79 3.92 4.20
C LEU A 96 13.65 3.05 3.65
N LEU A 97 13.42 3.07 2.35
CA LEU A 97 12.43 2.20 1.72
C LEU A 97 12.82 0.72 1.81
N ASP A 98 14.10 0.41 1.65
CA ASP A 98 14.60 -0.97 1.78
C ASP A 98 14.59 -1.45 3.23
N GLU A 99 14.98 -0.58 4.18
CA GLU A 99 14.90 -0.86 5.62
C GLU A 99 13.45 -1.13 6.04
N ARG A 100 12.48 -0.30 5.58
CA ARG A 100 11.07 -0.53 5.83
C ARG A 100 10.61 -1.90 5.32
N ARG A 101 10.96 -2.27 4.08
CA ARG A 101 10.61 -3.58 3.50
C ARG A 101 11.19 -4.74 4.31
N LYS A 102 12.42 -4.58 4.81
CA LYS A 102 13.08 -5.56 5.65
C LYS A 102 12.34 -5.73 6.98
N LEU A 103 12.06 -4.62 7.66
CA LEU A 103 11.33 -4.62 8.93
C LEU A 103 9.91 -5.18 8.79
N GLU A 104 9.20 -4.89 7.70
CA GLU A 104 7.89 -5.47 7.40
C GLU A 104 7.96 -7.00 7.30
N ARG A 105 9.02 -7.56 6.65
CA ARG A 105 9.23 -9.02 6.55
C ARG A 105 9.59 -9.63 7.90
N GLU A 106 10.52 -9.02 8.64
CA GLU A 106 10.92 -9.49 9.98
C GLU A 106 9.73 -9.49 10.95
N LEU A 107 8.88 -8.46 10.89
CA LEU A 107 7.66 -8.39 11.68
C LEU A 107 6.68 -9.52 11.30
N ALA A 108 6.49 -9.79 10.02
CA ALA A 108 5.63 -10.88 9.56
C ALA A 108 6.18 -12.25 10.01
N GLU A 109 7.49 -12.48 9.90
CA GLU A 109 8.14 -13.70 10.37
C GLU A 109 8.05 -13.86 11.89
N ALA A 110 8.27 -12.77 12.66
CA ALA A 110 8.14 -12.80 14.11
C ALA A 110 6.69 -13.10 14.55
N LYS A 111 5.69 -12.48 13.92
CA LYS A 111 4.28 -12.78 14.16
C LYS A 111 3.94 -14.25 13.87
N LYS A 112 4.45 -14.78 12.73
CA LYS A 112 4.28 -16.19 12.37
C LYS A 112 4.95 -17.13 13.38
N ALA A 113 6.16 -16.81 13.83
CA ALA A 113 6.87 -17.61 14.83
C ALA A 113 6.11 -17.61 16.19
N LEU A 114 5.56 -16.47 16.61
CA LEU A 114 4.72 -16.38 17.81
C LEU A 114 3.45 -17.21 17.67
N ALA A 115 2.81 -17.17 16.50
CA ALA A 115 1.62 -17.97 16.23
C ALA A 115 1.90 -19.49 16.25
N LEU A 116 3.08 -19.90 15.79
CA LEU A 116 3.52 -21.30 15.80
C LEU A 116 4.08 -21.75 17.15
N GLY A 117 4.66 -20.83 17.91
CA GLY A 117 5.32 -21.08 19.22
C GLY A 117 4.43 -20.98 20.44
N GLY A 118 3.09 -20.83 20.30
CA GLY A 118 2.16 -20.78 21.44
C GLY A 118 2.10 -19.44 22.16
N GLY A 119 2.53 -18.33 21.51
CA GLY A 119 2.49 -16.96 22.08
C GLY A 119 1.09 -16.29 22.11
N GLY A 120 0.03 -16.97 21.75
CA GLY A 120 -1.35 -16.52 21.97
C GLY A 120 -1.82 -16.80 23.40
N LYS A 121 -2.73 -15.99 23.90
CA LYS A 121 -3.31 -16.08 25.26
C LYS A 121 -4.00 -17.41 25.58
N THR A 122 -4.15 -18.29 24.59
CA THR A 122 -4.71 -19.64 24.80
C THR A 122 -3.78 -20.61 24.09
N GLU A 123 -3.03 -21.41 24.88
CA GLU A 123 -2.37 -22.60 24.34
C GLU A 123 -3.42 -23.40 23.56
N ALA A 124 -3.05 -23.84 22.35
CA ALA A 124 -3.87 -24.83 21.65
C ALA A 124 -3.80 -26.14 22.46
N ALA A 125 -4.57 -26.22 23.50
CA ALA A 125 -4.83 -27.49 24.15
C ALA A 125 -5.62 -28.31 23.13
N ASP A 126 -5.03 -29.40 22.66
CA ASP A 126 -5.77 -30.39 21.87
C ASP A 126 -6.84 -30.96 22.81
N GLU A 127 -8.08 -30.54 22.61
CA GLU A 127 -9.25 -31.03 23.36
C GLU A 127 -9.94 -32.10 22.51
N GLU A 128 -10.54 -33.10 23.18
CA GLU A 128 -11.39 -34.06 22.50
C GLU A 128 -12.87 -33.67 22.68
N ILE A 129 -13.55 -33.36 21.58
CA ILE A 129 -14.94 -32.90 21.57
C ILE A 129 -15.73 -33.83 20.64
N GLY A 130 -16.74 -34.54 21.18
CA GLY A 130 -17.53 -35.49 20.38
C GLY A 130 -16.70 -36.62 19.78
N GLY A 131 -15.58 -37.03 20.38
CA GLY A 131 -14.66 -38.04 19.83
C GLY A 131 -13.74 -37.51 18.72
N VAL A 132 -13.66 -36.18 18.52
CA VAL A 132 -12.81 -35.53 17.52
C VAL A 132 -11.79 -34.65 18.24
N LYS A 133 -10.53 -34.77 17.85
CA LYS A 133 -9.48 -33.84 18.34
C LYS A 133 -9.76 -32.44 17.80
N PHE A 134 -9.79 -31.46 18.68
CA PHE A 134 -10.02 -30.06 18.37
C PHE A 134 -8.86 -29.20 18.84
N SER A 135 -8.38 -28.32 17.99
CA SER A 135 -7.37 -27.30 18.28
C SER A 135 -7.92 -25.93 17.90
N GLY A 136 -8.15 -25.05 18.88
CA GLY A 136 -8.66 -23.69 18.66
C GLY A 136 -7.70 -22.65 19.18
N GLN A 137 -7.38 -21.63 18.36
CA GLN A 137 -6.49 -20.53 18.74
C GLN A 137 -7.06 -19.17 18.35
N VAL A 138 -6.85 -18.17 19.22
CA VAL A 138 -7.08 -16.75 18.91
C VAL A 138 -5.73 -16.06 18.81
N LEU A 139 -5.47 -15.37 17.72
CA LEU A 139 -4.19 -14.72 17.40
C LEU A 139 -4.42 -13.24 17.07
N ASP A 140 -3.70 -12.35 17.74
CA ASP A 140 -3.77 -10.91 17.47
C ASP A 140 -2.74 -10.50 16.40
N GLY A 141 -3.18 -9.66 15.46
CA GLY A 141 -2.31 -9.02 14.48
C GLY A 141 -1.80 -9.93 13.37
N LEU A 142 -2.41 -11.09 13.15
CA LEU A 142 -2.08 -12.02 12.05
C LEU A 142 -2.84 -11.66 10.77
N ASP A 143 -2.15 -11.61 9.62
CA ASP A 143 -2.81 -11.39 8.32
C ASP A 143 -3.76 -12.56 8.00
N PRO A 144 -5.03 -12.30 7.60
CA PRO A 144 -5.96 -13.36 7.19
C PRO A 144 -5.43 -14.32 6.12
N LYS A 145 -4.49 -13.88 5.30
CA LYS A 145 -3.84 -14.72 4.28
C LYS A 145 -2.94 -15.81 4.87
N GLU A 146 -2.45 -15.61 6.10
CA GLU A 146 -1.56 -16.56 6.78
C GLU A 146 -2.32 -17.66 7.50
N LEU A 147 -3.62 -17.47 7.77
CA LEU A 147 -4.48 -18.46 8.44
C LEU A 147 -4.43 -19.83 7.79
N ARG A 148 -4.43 -19.88 6.47
CA ARG A 148 -4.38 -21.14 5.72
C ARG A 148 -3.11 -21.94 6.01
N GLY A 149 -1.96 -21.28 5.99
CA GLY A 149 -0.67 -21.94 6.27
C GLY A 149 -0.58 -22.48 7.69
N LEU A 150 -1.18 -21.80 8.67
CA LEU A 150 -1.25 -22.26 10.06
C LEU A 150 -2.16 -23.48 10.20
N LEU A 151 -3.31 -23.48 9.54
CA LEU A 151 -4.23 -24.59 9.55
C LEU A 151 -3.65 -25.85 8.88
N ASP A 152 -2.94 -25.69 7.76
CA ASP A 152 -2.27 -26.81 7.09
C ASP A 152 -1.22 -27.47 8.02
N GLN A 153 -0.47 -26.67 8.78
CA GLN A 153 0.49 -27.16 9.78
C GLN A 153 -0.21 -27.83 10.98
N ALA A 154 -1.32 -27.24 11.45
CA ALA A 154 -2.11 -27.84 12.54
C ALA A 154 -2.68 -29.20 12.11
N LYS A 155 -3.23 -29.33 10.88
CA LYS A 155 -3.68 -30.62 10.31
C LYS A 155 -2.55 -31.65 10.29
N ALA A 156 -1.37 -31.28 9.80
CA ALA A 156 -0.21 -32.17 9.70
C ALA A 156 0.23 -32.66 11.09
N ARG A 157 0.18 -31.81 12.12
CA ARG A 157 0.54 -32.16 13.50
C ARG A 157 -0.48 -33.06 14.16
N MET A 158 -1.77 -32.80 13.98
CA MET A 158 -2.85 -33.55 14.63
C MET A 158 -3.07 -34.97 14.04
N GLY A 159 -2.78 -35.11 12.73
CA GLY A 159 -3.06 -36.36 11.98
C GLY A 159 -4.53 -36.56 11.70
N SER A 160 -5.42 -36.55 12.69
CA SER A 160 -6.88 -36.57 12.55
C SER A 160 -7.49 -35.58 13.54
N GLY A 161 -8.37 -34.65 13.05
CA GLY A 161 -8.98 -33.65 13.90
C GLY A 161 -9.49 -32.41 13.17
N VAL A 162 -9.87 -31.41 13.94
CA VAL A 162 -10.36 -30.11 13.51
C VAL A 162 -9.46 -29.00 14.09
N ALA A 163 -8.92 -28.14 13.24
CA ALA A 163 -8.17 -26.96 13.64
C ALA A 163 -8.98 -25.70 13.32
N VAL A 164 -9.03 -24.75 14.25
CA VAL A 164 -9.70 -23.46 14.07
C VAL A 164 -8.78 -22.34 14.55
N VAL A 165 -8.62 -21.33 13.72
CA VAL A 165 -7.84 -20.14 14.07
C VAL A 165 -8.68 -18.88 13.85
N VAL A 166 -8.73 -18.02 14.84
CA VAL A 166 -9.36 -16.70 14.76
C VAL A 166 -8.25 -15.64 14.84
N ALA A 167 -8.10 -14.85 13.78
CA ALA A 167 -7.18 -13.71 13.76
C ALA A 167 -7.93 -12.42 14.04
N VAL A 168 -7.44 -11.62 14.98
CA VAL A 168 -7.99 -10.31 15.30
C VAL A 168 -7.06 -9.22 14.79
N ASN A 169 -7.59 -8.30 13.98
CA ASN A 169 -6.87 -7.14 13.42
C ASN A 169 -7.77 -5.91 13.44
N ASP A 170 -7.28 -4.81 14.00
CA ASP A 170 -7.99 -3.52 14.03
C ASP A 170 -9.46 -3.63 14.46
N GLY A 171 -9.72 -4.46 15.49
CA GLY A 171 -11.05 -4.68 16.02
C GLY A 171 -11.96 -5.59 15.21
N LYS A 172 -11.51 -6.09 14.06
CA LYS A 172 -12.21 -7.09 13.22
C LYS A 172 -11.63 -8.47 13.44
N ALA A 173 -12.43 -9.51 13.24
CA ALA A 173 -11.95 -10.89 13.32
C ALA A 173 -12.11 -11.63 11.98
N SER A 174 -11.13 -12.46 11.67
CA SER A 174 -11.17 -13.45 10.58
C SER A 174 -11.04 -14.82 11.19
N ILE A 175 -11.93 -15.71 10.86
CA ILE A 175 -11.93 -17.11 11.30
C ILE A 175 -11.65 -18.04 10.14
N ALA A 176 -10.85 -19.06 10.36
CA ALA A 176 -10.68 -20.14 9.42
C ALA A 176 -10.68 -21.49 10.17
N ALA A 177 -11.24 -22.51 9.54
CA ALA A 177 -11.31 -23.87 10.04
C ALA A 177 -10.78 -24.86 9.01
N ALA A 178 -10.06 -25.87 9.49
CA ALA A 178 -9.63 -26.99 8.67
C ALA A 178 -10.03 -28.29 9.34
N VAL A 179 -10.51 -29.22 8.53
CA VAL A 179 -10.94 -30.57 8.92
C VAL A 179 -10.08 -31.58 8.17
N THR A 180 -9.58 -32.61 8.84
CA THR A 180 -8.81 -33.68 8.19
C THR A 180 -9.71 -34.51 7.28
N ASP A 181 -9.14 -35.06 6.23
CA ASP A 181 -9.91 -35.70 5.13
C ASP A 181 -10.77 -36.87 5.58
N ASP A 182 -10.33 -37.60 6.60
CA ASP A 182 -11.05 -38.71 7.24
C ASP A 182 -12.32 -38.26 7.98
N LEU A 183 -12.41 -37.00 8.39
CA LEU A 183 -13.53 -36.42 9.13
C LEU A 183 -14.48 -35.59 8.26
N THR A 184 -14.13 -35.27 7.01
CA THR A 184 -14.95 -34.41 6.13
C THR A 184 -16.33 -34.97 5.83
N GLY A 185 -16.52 -36.29 5.95
CA GLY A 185 -17.83 -36.94 5.82
C GLY A 185 -18.76 -36.80 7.04
N LYS A 186 -18.20 -36.35 8.19
CA LYS A 186 -18.94 -36.16 9.44
C LYS A 186 -19.02 -34.69 9.85
N VAL A 187 -17.96 -33.92 9.59
CA VAL A 187 -17.82 -32.53 10.01
C VAL A 187 -17.42 -31.70 8.80
N SER A 188 -18.13 -30.61 8.54
CA SER A 188 -17.82 -29.68 7.47
C SER A 188 -17.15 -28.40 8.01
N ALA A 189 -15.98 -28.05 7.51
CA ALA A 189 -15.32 -26.77 7.85
C ALA A 189 -16.21 -25.55 7.55
N VAL A 190 -17.10 -25.63 6.55
CA VAL A 190 -18.02 -24.55 6.21
C VAL A 190 -19.03 -24.32 7.32
N ASP A 191 -19.57 -25.36 7.93
CA ASP A 191 -20.56 -25.23 9.00
C ASP A 191 -19.91 -24.70 10.28
N LEU A 192 -18.71 -25.16 10.59
CA LEU A 192 -17.90 -24.64 11.70
C LEU A 192 -17.61 -23.14 11.55
N VAL A 193 -17.19 -22.74 10.36
CA VAL A 193 -16.91 -21.33 10.06
C VAL A 193 -18.17 -20.48 10.12
N ARG A 194 -19.32 -20.98 9.66
CA ARG A 194 -20.59 -20.25 9.76
C ARG A 194 -20.97 -19.96 11.21
N ALA A 195 -20.88 -20.96 12.10
CA ALA A 195 -21.16 -20.77 13.52
C ALA A 195 -20.21 -19.73 14.16
N GLY A 196 -18.92 -19.80 13.85
CA GLY A 196 -17.95 -18.82 14.32
C GLY A 196 -18.20 -17.43 13.78
N VAL A 197 -18.53 -17.29 12.48
CA VAL A 197 -18.83 -15.99 11.85
C VAL A 197 -20.08 -15.35 12.44
N GLU A 198 -21.11 -16.13 12.73
CA GLU A 198 -22.33 -15.63 13.39
C GLU A 198 -22.02 -15.07 14.77
N ALA A 199 -21.19 -15.74 15.56
CA ALA A 199 -20.73 -15.25 16.87
C ALA A 199 -19.93 -13.95 16.75
N LEU A 200 -19.17 -13.75 15.65
CA LEU A 200 -18.42 -12.53 15.34
C LEU A 200 -19.30 -11.39 14.77
N GLY A 201 -20.62 -11.60 14.64
CA GLY A 201 -21.55 -10.63 14.05
C GLY A 201 -21.40 -10.50 12.53
N GLY A 202 -20.77 -11.46 11.86
CA GLY A 202 -20.61 -11.50 10.41
C GLY A 202 -21.80 -12.13 9.69
N LYS A 203 -21.80 -12.06 8.34
CA LYS A 203 -22.91 -12.53 7.50
C LYS A 203 -22.48 -13.59 6.48
N GLY A 204 -21.54 -14.44 6.79
CA GLY A 204 -21.18 -15.54 5.90
C GLY A 204 -19.70 -15.89 5.92
N GLY A 205 -19.44 -17.15 5.61
CA GLY A 205 -18.13 -17.73 5.36
C GLY A 205 -18.26 -18.72 4.22
N GLY A 206 -17.15 -19.06 3.58
CA GLY A 206 -17.14 -19.97 2.43
C GLY A 206 -15.86 -20.78 2.35
N GLY A 207 -15.93 -21.84 1.57
CA GLY A 207 -14.81 -22.74 1.39
C GLY A 207 -15.28 -24.13 0.94
N ARG A 208 -14.47 -25.12 1.25
CA ARG A 208 -14.76 -26.56 1.02
C ARG A 208 -14.96 -27.24 2.36
N ALA A 209 -15.42 -28.49 2.34
CA ALA A 209 -15.64 -29.28 3.56
C ALA A 209 -14.36 -29.51 4.37
N ASP A 210 -13.19 -29.52 3.70
CA ASP A 210 -11.88 -29.70 4.31
C ASP A 210 -11.27 -28.39 4.84
N MET A 211 -11.68 -27.23 4.28
CA MET A 211 -11.16 -25.91 4.68
C MET A 211 -12.13 -24.79 4.28
N ALA A 212 -12.46 -23.93 5.24
CA ALA A 212 -13.31 -22.77 5.04
C ALA A 212 -12.78 -21.56 5.83
N GLN A 213 -13.19 -20.36 5.41
CA GLN A 213 -12.86 -19.12 6.08
C GLN A 213 -14.02 -18.12 6.03
N GLY A 214 -14.03 -17.20 6.98
CA GLY A 214 -14.99 -16.12 7.05
C GLY A 214 -14.52 -15.02 8.00
N GLY A 215 -15.38 -14.06 8.30
CA GLY A 215 -15.01 -13.00 9.23
C GLY A 215 -16.22 -12.20 9.70
N GLY A 216 -15.98 -11.39 10.75
CA GLY A 216 -16.96 -10.51 11.34
C GLY A 216 -16.36 -9.21 11.86
N PRO A 217 -17.21 -8.22 12.11
CA PRO A 217 -16.76 -6.88 12.55
C PRO A 217 -16.31 -6.84 14.01
N ASP A 218 -16.63 -7.84 14.83
CA ASP A 218 -16.44 -7.81 16.28
C ASP A 218 -15.31 -8.75 16.73
N GLY A 219 -14.08 -8.22 16.73
CA GLY A 219 -12.88 -8.93 17.19
C GLY A 219 -12.89 -9.27 18.68
N ALA A 220 -13.65 -8.53 19.51
CA ALA A 220 -13.75 -8.81 20.94
C ALA A 220 -14.48 -10.14 21.25
N LYS A 221 -15.21 -10.67 20.27
CA LYS A 221 -15.93 -11.95 20.38
C LYS A 221 -15.15 -13.15 19.81
N ALA A 222 -13.85 -13.05 19.64
CA ALA A 222 -13.03 -14.13 19.08
C ALA A 222 -13.13 -15.42 19.92
N ASP A 223 -13.10 -15.32 21.24
CA ASP A 223 -13.27 -16.48 22.14
C ASP A 223 -14.69 -17.09 22.03
N ALA A 224 -15.71 -16.24 21.89
CA ALA A 224 -17.08 -16.70 21.67
C ALA A 224 -17.23 -17.43 20.33
N ALA A 225 -16.49 -17.04 19.30
CA ALA A 225 -16.48 -17.75 18.01
C ALA A 225 -15.87 -19.15 18.15
N ILE A 226 -14.77 -19.30 18.90
CA ILE A 226 -14.21 -20.63 19.23
C ILE A 226 -15.22 -21.47 20.00
N ALA A 227 -15.90 -20.89 21.01
CA ALA A 227 -16.92 -21.59 21.78
C ALA A 227 -18.11 -22.05 20.92
N ALA A 228 -18.57 -21.21 19.98
CA ALA A 228 -19.63 -21.57 19.03
C ALA A 228 -19.23 -22.74 18.13
N VAL A 229 -17.98 -22.77 17.65
CA VAL A 229 -17.47 -23.92 16.88
C VAL A 229 -17.43 -25.20 17.71
N LYS A 230 -16.97 -25.11 18.98
CA LYS A 230 -16.97 -26.26 19.90
C LYS A 230 -18.37 -26.82 20.13
N ALA A 231 -19.37 -25.95 20.26
CA ALA A 231 -20.76 -26.36 20.43
C ALA A 231 -21.31 -27.17 19.21
N VAL A 232 -20.91 -26.77 18.00
CA VAL A 232 -21.27 -27.52 16.76
C VAL A 232 -20.58 -28.87 16.68
N LEU A 233 -19.38 -29.03 17.24
CA LEU A 233 -18.65 -30.31 17.27
C LEU A 233 -19.16 -31.28 18.34
N GLY A 234 -19.69 -30.76 19.43
CA GLY A 234 -20.14 -31.56 20.59
C GLY A 234 -21.59 -31.96 20.57
N GLY A 235 -22.40 -31.40 19.66
CA GLY A 235 -23.83 -31.67 19.55
C GLY A 235 -24.23 -32.49 18.39
#